data_3419ad06ea984e01c068169672ff0df7
#
_entry.id   3419ad06ea984e01c068169672ff0df7
#
_cell.length_a   1.000
_cell.length_b   1.000
_cell.length_c   1.000
_cell.angle_alpha   90.00
_cell.angle_beta   90.00
_cell.angle_gamma   90.00
#
_symmetry.space_group_name_H-M   'P 1'
#
loop_
_entity.id
_entity.type
_entity.pdbx_description
1 polymer ?
#
loop_
_entity_poly.entity_id
_entity_poly.type
_entity_poly.pdbx_seq_one_letter_code
_entity_poly.pdbx_strand_id
1 'polypeptide(L)'
;MPDYIVSARKYRPDSFSTLIGQDNIARTLKNSILRGQLAHAYLFCGPRGVGKTTAARIFAKTINCANPGPDMEPCGECDSCRSFQEGHSYCIHELDAASNNGVEDIKALMEQVQIPPQVGRYSVYIIDEVHMLSTAAFNAFLKTLEEPPAHAIFILATTEKHKILPTILSRCQTYDFKRISIPDIVRNLRDIAGKEGISIDDESLHIIAHKADGAMRDALTIFDQTVAFCGTDIHSAEVMHNLNVLDYEYSFRLVDSFLTGDYATALRIFDEVLGKGFNAQYFIAALSSHLRDLLVSRTGGLESLLDLPDSLRSRYAEQSARCSVKFLYDALGITTQCEAGYRASTNQRLHIEYALMKLAFLSAAPAADVKAPAAAPAAAPAVKLAEPQVQPAPAAARTEPAAPVAEPAQAPQPVAAPQPVAAVPEAVQPAARRRPVKTGSNLSLSSLMDDDKTQSQAPEIQPDAPVLPSEELIREKWSQLPSRFASQPRLASALAKSAVTVSDEPGRKLVEFSVTNEAQKKWIEEKVLRDLEREFCTLISNRAIRLAPSVIPEEQKEDVKYMPAEKAEDLIGRNEEVRNLVVDLSLDVK
;
A
#
# COMPACT_ATOMS: atom_id res chain seq x y z
N MET A 1 -12.23 7.51 -38.78
CA MET A 1 -11.09 8.16 -38.11
C MET A 1 -10.20 7.03 -37.62
N PRO A 2 -8.88 7.07 -37.77
CA PRO A 2 -8.05 6.04 -37.15
C PRO A 2 -8.28 6.08 -35.63
N ASP A 3 -8.56 4.91 -35.04
CA ASP A 3 -8.78 4.81 -33.63
C ASP A 3 -7.51 5.28 -32.90
N TYR A 4 -7.65 6.27 -32.01
CA TYR A 4 -6.54 6.74 -31.20
C TYR A 4 -6.15 5.62 -30.22
N ILE A 5 -4.93 5.11 -30.35
CA ILE A 5 -4.37 4.10 -29.47
C ILE A 5 -3.38 4.78 -28.53
N VAL A 6 -3.62 4.67 -27.22
CA VAL A 6 -2.74 5.23 -26.16
C VAL A 6 -1.32 4.67 -26.32
N SER A 7 -0.30 5.52 -26.15
CA SER A 7 1.13 5.16 -26.35
C SER A 7 1.56 3.98 -25.49
N ALA A 8 1.06 3.85 -24.27
CA ALA A 8 1.33 2.71 -23.39
C ALA A 8 0.87 1.34 -23.98
N ARG A 9 -0.08 1.34 -24.93
CA ARG A 9 -0.51 0.16 -25.67
C ARG A 9 0.20 0.03 -27.02
N LYS A 10 0.34 1.13 -27.74
CA LYS A 10 0.96 1.20 -29.08
C LYS A 10 2.44 0.79 -29.05
N TYR A 11 3.18 1.27 -28.04
CA TYR A 11 4.62 1.03 -27.86
C TYR A 11 4.92 -0.04 -26.78
N ARG A 12 3.96 -0.93 -26.53
CA ARG A 12 4.21 -2.07 -25.63
C ARG A 12 5.24 -2.98 -26.26
N PRO A 13 6.36 -3.31 -25.55
CA PRO A 13 7.38 -4.22 -26.06
C PRO A 13 6.80 -5.57 -26.47
N ASP A 14 7.24 -6.09 -27.63
CA ASP A 14 6.85 -7.38 -28.20
C ASP A 14 8.00 -8.40 -28.28
N SER A 15 9.20 -7.96 -27.91
CA SER A 15 10.43 -8.73 -27.91
C SER A 15 11.28 -8.42 -26.66
N PHE A 16 12.18 -9.31 -26.27
CA PHE A 16 13.08 -9.08 -25.14
C PHE A 16 14.07 -7.93 -25.40
N SER A 17 14.47 -7.72 -26.64
CA SER A 17 15.38 -6.63 -27.04
C SER A 17 14.75 -5.24 -26.87
N THR A 18 13.41 -5.15 -26.91
CA THR A 18 12.67 -3.91 -26.70
C THR A 18 12.24 -3.68 -25.24
N LEU A 19 12.52 -4.66 -24.35
CA LEU A 19 12.21 -4.55 -22.92
C LEU A 19 13.26 -3.70 -22.21
N ILE A 20 12.88 -2.50 -21.80
CA ILE A 20 13.79 -1.47 -21.28
C ILE A 20 14.08 -1.68 -19.80
N GLY A 21 15.36 -1.53 -19.40
CA GLY A 21 15.81 -1.52 -18.00
C GLY A 21 15.74 -2.87 -17.27
N GLN A 22 15.44 -3.97 -17.99
CA GLN A 22 15.31 -5.32 -17.41
C GLN A 22 16.23 -6.34 -18.10
N ASP A 23 17.41 -5.92 -18.58
CA ASP A 23 18.33 -6.75 -19.37
C ASP A 23 18.75 -8.05 -18.68
N ASN A 24 18.96 -8.01 -17.35
CA ASN A 24 19.35 -9.20 -16.58
C ASN A 24 18.23 -10.24 -16.57
N ILE A 25 16.97 -9.82 -16.44
CA ILE A 25 15.81 -10.70 -16.44
C ILE A 25 15.61 -11.27 -17.84
N ALA A 26 15.64 -10.42 -18.87
CA ALA A 26 15.55 -10.84 -20.26
C ALA A 26 16.60 -11.88 -20.62
N ARG A 27 17.86 -11.65 -20.26
CA ARG A 27 18.97 -12.59 -20.48
C ARG A 27 18.77 -13.91 -19.73
N THR A 28 18.29 -13.87 -18.48
CA THR A 28 18.06 -15.08 -17.68
C THR A 28 16.92 -15.92 -18.27
N LEU A 29 15.82 -15.27 -18.68
CA LEU A 29 14.70 -15.94 -19.34
C LEU A 29 15.12 -16.56 -20.69
N LYS A 30 15.86 -15.83 -21.52
CA LYS A 30 16.43 -16.34 -22.78
C LYS A 30 17.30 -17.57 -22.53
N ASN A 31 18.19 -17.53 -21.53
CA ASN A 31 19.06 -18.64 -21.19
C ASN A 31 18.29 -19.88 -20.72
N SER A 32 17.17 -19.70 -19.98
CA SER A 32 16.33 -20.83 -19.56
C SER A 32 15.67 -21.53 -20.77
N ILE A 33 15.26 -20.75 -21.79
CA ILE A 33 14.71 -21.29 -23.03
C ILE A 33 15.80 -22.04 -23.81
N LEU A 34 16.98 -21.43 -24.00
CA LEU A 34 18.11 -22.03 -24.74
C LEU A 34 18.54 -23.36 -24.16
N ARG A 35 18.55 -23.48 -22.82
CA ARG A 35 18.96 -24.70 -22.13
C ARG A 35 17.83 -25.74 -22.02
N GLY A 36 16.60 -25.40 -22.43
CA GLY A 36 15.42 -26.26 -22.24
C GLY A 36 15.07 -26.50 -20.76
N GLN A 37 15.52 -25.62 -19.87
CA GLN A 37 15.30 -25.69 -18.43
C GLN A 37 14.19 -24.72 -18.03
N LEU A 38 12.95 -25.06 -18.39
CA LEU A 38 11.79 -24.27 -18.03
C LEU A 38 11.23 -24.75 -16.69
N ALA A 39 10.98 -23.80 -15.77
CA ALA A 39 10.23 -24.08 -14.54
C ALA A 39 8.73 -24.15 -14.85
N HIS A 40 8.00 -24.87 -14.01
CA HIS A 40 6.53 -24.95 -14.14
C HIS A 40 5.83 -23.67 -13.65
N ALA A 41 6.46 -22.92 -12.76
CA ALA A 41 5.90 -21.68 -12.21
C ALA A 41 6.95 -20.60 -12.07
N TYR A 42 6.60 -19.42 -12.54
CA TYR A 42 7.38 -18.19 -12.47
C TYR A 42 6.62 -17.15 -11.65
N LEU A 43 7.33 -16.38 -10.83
CA LEU A 43 6.75 -15.27 -10.09
C LEU A 43 7.53 -13.98 -10.40
N PHE A 44 6.85 -13.03 -11.08
CA PHE A 44 7.39 -11.73 -11.44
C PHE A 44 6.94 -10.69 -10.42
N CYS A 45 7.87 -10.21 -9.60
CA CYS A 45 7.64 -9.25 -8.53
C CYS A 45 8.21 -7.88 -8.90
N GLY A 46 7.58 -6.80 -8.46
CA GLY A 46 8.14 -5.44 -8.61
C GLY A 46 7.07 -4.38 -8.77
N PRO A 47 7.45 -3.09 -8.79
CA PRO A 47 6.52 -1.97 -8.89
C PRO A 47 5.58 -2.06 -10.10
N ARG A 48 4.49 -1.29 -10.05
CA ARG A 48 3.58 -1.16 -11.19
C ARG A 48 4.30 -0.51 -12.37
N GLY A 49 3.95 -0.86 -13.60
CA GLY A 49 4.42 -0.18 -14.81
C GLY A 49 5.86 -0.48 -15.27
N VAL A 50 6.60 -1.38 -14.59
CA VAL A 50 8.00 -1.73 -14.91
C VAL A 50 8.15 -2.85 -15.96
N GLY A 51 7.06 -3.38 -16.51
CA GLY A 51 7.08 -4.35 -17.60
C GLY A 51 6.88 -5.82 -17.20
N LYS A 52 6.41 -6.15 -15.97
CA LYS A 52 6.16 -7.54 -15.51
C LYS A 52 5.28 -8.35 -16.46
N THR A 53 4.06 -7.88 -16.70
CA THR A 53 3.09 -8.54 -17.58
C THR A 53 3.57 -8.54 -19.03
N THR A 54 4.30 -7.51 -19.46
CA THR A 54 4.91 -7.44 -20.78
C THR A 54 5.98 -8.52 -20.96
N ALA A 55 6.89 -8.67 -20.00
CA ALA A 55 7.90 -9.73 -20.02
C ALA A 55 7.26 -11.13 -19.96
N ALA A 56 6.17 -11.31 -19.19
CA ALA A 56 5.40 -12.55 -19.16
C ALA A 56 4.84 -12.91 -20.55
N ARG A 57 4.27 -11.92 -21.25
CA ARG A 57 3.74 -12.08 -22.62
C ARG A 57 4.83 -12.44 -23.61
N ILE A 58 5.97 -11.74 -23.58
CA ILE A 58 7.11 -12.02 -24.47
C ILE A 58 7.63 -13.43 -24.21
N PHE A 59 7.82 -13.81 -22.94
CA PHE A 59 8.28 -15.13 -22.57
C PHE A 59 7.30 -16.23 -23.03
N ALA A 60 6.01 -16.07 -22.77
CA ALA A 60 4.97 -17.00 -23.20
C ALA A 60 4.93 -17.16 -24.75
N LYS A 61 5.07 -16.06 -25.49
CA LYS A 61 5.15 -16.03 -26.93
C LYS A 61 6.38 -16.76 -27.45
N THR A 62 7.53 -16.56 -26.79
CA THR A 62 8.83 -17.15 -27.21
C THR A 62 8.84 -18.66 -27.02
N ILE A 63 8.36 -19.19 -25.88
CA ILE A 63 8.38 -20.65 -25.60
C ILE A 63 7.42 -21.43 -26.49
N ASN A 64 6.37 -20.79 -27.01
CA ASN A 64 5.40 -21.37 -27.96
C ASN A 64 5.69 -21.01 -29.43
N CYS A 65 6.75 -20.24 -29.69
CA CYS A 65 7.13 -19.87 -31.05
C CYS A 65 7.65 -21.08 -31.83
N ALA A 66 7.13 -21.31 -33.03
CA ALA A 66 7.60 -22.42 -33.89
C ALA A 66 9.02 -22.19 -34.41
N ASN A 67 9.39 -20.95 -34.71
CA ASN A 67 10.68 -20.57 -35.30
C ASN A 67 11.27 -19.38 -34.52
N PRO A 68 11.77 -19.58 -33.27
CA PRO A 68 12.41 -18.50 -32.55
C PRO A 68 13.68 -18.05 -33.27
N GLY A 69 13.92 -16.74 -33.27
CA GLY A 69 15.13 -16.16 -33.84
C GLY A 69 16.40 -16.62 -33.11
N PRO A 70 17.61 -16.33 -33.67
CA PRO A 70 18.88 -16.78 -33.10
C PRO A 70 19.09 -16.28 -31.66
N ASP A 71 18.54 -15.14 -31.30
CA ASP A 71 18.61 -14.55 -29.96
C ASP A 71 17.42 -14.93 -29.07
N MET A 72 16.70 -16.02 -29.38
CA MET A 72 15.48 -16.42 -28.68
C MET A 72 14.41 -15.31 -28.64
N GLU A 73 14.27 -14.58 -29.72
CA GLU A 73 13.17 -13.66 -29.94
C GLU A 73 12.02 -14.36 -30.67
N PRO A 74 10.74 -14.03 -30.35
CA PRO A 74 9.61 -14.62 -31.05
C PRO A 74 9.55 -14.11 -32.50
N CYS A 75 9.28 -14.98 -33.48
CA CYS A 75 9.31 -14.63 -34.89
C CYS A 75 8.20 -13.64 -35.30
N GLY A 76 7.09 -13.54 -34.56
CA GLY A 76 5.96 -12.67 -34.89
C GLY A 76 5.04 -13.17 -35.99
N GLU A 77 5.45 -14.18 -36.79
CA GLU A 77 4.77 -14.58 -38.05
C GLU A 77 4.11 -15.97 -37.99
N CYS A 78 4.57 -16.89 -37.09
CA CYS A 78 3.97 -18.21 -36.96
C CYS A 78 2.55 -18.12 -36.35
N ASP A 79 1.76 -19.18 -36.53
CA ASP A 79 0.35 -19.23 -36.09
C ASP A 79 0.20 -18.94 -34.60
N SER A 80 1.10 -19.46 -33.74
CA SER A 80 1.10 -19.16 -32.31
C SER A 80 1.38 -17.68 -32.02
N CYS A 81 2.29 -17.05 -32.78
CA CYS A 81 2.61 -15.63 -32.59
C CYS A 81 1.49 -14.72 -33.09
N ARG A 82 0.88 -15.03 -34.24
CA ARG A 82 -0.24 -14.27 -34.81
C ARG A 82 -1.50 -14.37 -33.97
N SER A 83 -1.93 -15.58 -33.62
CA SER A 83 -3.11 -15.80 -32.78
C SER A 83 -3.02 -15.05 -31.44
N PHE A 84 -1.82 -15.01 -30.85
CA PHE A 84 -1.60 -14.25 -29.62
C PHE A 84 -1.67 -12.73 -29.83
N GLN A 85 -1.13 -12.20 -30.93
CA GLN A 85 -1.22 -10.76 -31.26
C GLN A 85 -2.65 -10.32 -31.53
N GLU A 86 -3.45 -11.18 -32.17
CA GLU A 86 -4.86 -10.96 -32.46
C GLU A 86 -5.77 -11.16 -31.24
N GLY A 87 -5.23 -11.64 -30.11
CA GLY A 87 -5.98 -11.88 -28.88
C GLY A 87 -6.81 -13.18 -28.86
N HIS A 88 -6.56 -14.10 -29.79
CA HIS A 88 -7.29 -15.37 -29.95
C HIS A 88 -6.38 -16.59 -29.69
N SER A 89 -5.45 -16.48 -28.76
CA SER A 89 -4.53 -17.58 -28.46
C SER A 89 -5.21 -18.74 -27.73
N TYR A 90 -5.00 -19.96 -28.25
CA TYR A 90 -5.48 -21.20 -27.61
C TYR A 90 -4.45 -21.79 -26.63
N CYS A 91 -3.23 -21.23 -26.55
CA CYS A 91 -2.15 -21.75 -25.72
C CYS A 91 -1.62 -20.74 -24.70
N ILE A 92 -2.04 -19.46 -24.75
CA ILE A 92 -1.64 -18.44 -23.78
C ILE A 92 -2.92 -17.81 -23.24
N HIS A 93 -3.15 -17.97 -21.95
CA HIS A 93 -4.33 -17.48 -21.24
C HIS A 93 -3.89 -16.38 -20.27
N GLU A 94 -4.54 -15.21 -20.35
CA GLU A 94 -4.28 -14.09 -19.45
C GLU A 94 -5.48 -13.89 -18.53
N LEU A 95 -5.21 -13.85 -17.23
CA LEU A 95 -6.19 -13.62 -16.18
C LEU A 95 -5.71 -12.44 -15.31
N ASP A 96 -6.59 -11.49 -15.08
CA ASP A 96 -6.39 -10.46 -14.07
C ASP A 96 -7.06 -10.88 -12.77
N ALA A 97 -6.27 -11.14 -11.73
CA ALA A 97 -6.76 -11.56 -10.43
C ALA A 97 -7.53 -10.45 -9.69
N ALA A 98 -7.41 -9.19 -10.09
CA ALA A 98 -8.24 -8.13 -9.52
C ALA A 98 -9.71 -8.27 -9.92
N SER A 99 -9.97 -8.76 -11.13
CA SER A 99 -11.31 -8.99 -11.68
C SER A 99 -11.83 -10.41 -11.42
N ASN A 100 -10.92 -11.40 -11.27
CA ASN A 100 -11.24 -12.82 -11.15
C ASN A 100 -10.56 -13.39 -9.90
N ASN A 101 -11.02 -13.01 -8.71
CA ASN A 101 -10.41 -13.37 -7.43
C ASN A 101 -11.11 -14.50 -6.68
N GLY A 102 -12.21 -15.02 -7.25
CA GLY A 102 -13.05 -16.04 -6.67
C GLY A 102 -12.42 -17.44 -6.69
N VAL A 103 -12.89 -18.30 -5.80
CA VAL A 103 -12.47 -19.72 -5.77
C VAL A 103 -12.99 -20.45 -7.00
N GLU A 104 -14.18 -20.08 -7.48
CA GLU A 104 -14.83 -20.70 -8.62
C GLU A 104 -14.09 -20.39 -9.92
N ASP A 105 -13.63 -19.15 -10.09
CA ASP A 105 -12.84 -18.72 -11.24
C ASP A 105 -11.53 -19.52 -11.34
N ILE A 106 -10.84 -19.69 -10.20
CA ILE A 106 -9.59 -20.45 -10.15
C ILE A 106 -9.84 -21.94 -10.35
N LYS A 107 -10.95 -22.50 -9.85
CA LYS A 107 -11.31 -23.91 -10.12
C LYS A 107 -11.58 -24.15 -11.61
N ALA A 108 -12.36 -23.29 -12.25
CA ALA A 108 -12.61 -23.37 -13.69
C ALA A 108 -11.30 -23.29 -14.50
N LEU A 109 -10.39 -22.38 -14.09
CA LEU A 109 -9.05 -22.29 -14.68
C LEU A 109 -8.27 -23.61 -14.49
N MET A 110 -8.30 -24.21 -13.29
CA MET A 110 -7.59 -25.47 -13.00
C MET A 110 -8.14 -26.66 -13.78
N GLU A 111 -9.43 -26.71 -14.06
CA GLU A 111 -10.03 -27.72 -14.96
C GLU A 111 -9.51 -27.53 -16.39
N GLN A 112 -9.43 -26.29 -16.87
CA GLN A 112 -8.88 -25.99 -18.18
C GLN A 112 -7.38 -26.35 -18.29
N VAL A 113 -6.61 -26.20 -17.22
CA VAL A 113 -5.18 -26.55 -17.15
C VAL A 113 -4.93 -28.03 -17.41
N GLN A 114 -5.87 -28.92 -17.11
CA GLN A 114 -5.73 -30.35 -17.37
C GLN A 114 -5.79 -30.71 -18.86
N ILE A 115 -6.29 -29.81 -19.69
CA ILE A 115 -6.44 -30.04 -21.13
C ILE A 115 -5.14 -29.67 -21.85
N PRO A 116 -4.48 -30.59 -22.57
CA PRO A 116 -3.26 -30.25 -23.31
C PRO A 116 -3.56 -29.29 -24.46
N PRO A 117 -2.59 -28.43 -24.83
CA PRO A 117 -2.78 -27.45 -25.89
C PRO A 117 -2.96 -28.13 -27.25
N GLN A 118 -3.88 -27.62 -28.07
CA GLN A 118 -4.10 -28.10 -29.43
C GLN A 118 -3.07 -27.50 -30.42
N VAL A 119 -2.59 -26.28 -30.12
CA VAL A 119 -1.60 -25.54 -30.89
C VAL A 119 -0.53 -25.05 -29.92
N GLY A 120 0.73 -25.11 -30.34
CA GLY A 120 1.84 -24.72 -29.48
C GLY A 120 2.38 -25.89 -28.65
N ARG A 121 3.43 -25.61 -27.87
CA ARG A 121 4.15 -26.62 -27.06
C ARG A 121 3.66 -26.66 -25.62
N TYR A 122 3.28 -25.52 -25.08
CA TYR A 122 2.89 -25.35 -23.69
C TYR A 122 1.58 -24.56 -23.58
N SER A 123 0.76 -24.91 -22.62
CA SER A 123 -0.35 -24.05 -22.15
C SER A 123 0.20 -23.10 -21.10
N VAL A 124 0.23 -21.80 -21.39
CA VAL A 124 0.80 -20.77 -20.51
C VAL A 124 -0.32 -19.96 -19.88
N TYR A 125 -0.29 -19.87 -18.57
CA TYR A 125 -1.27 -19.15 -17.77
C TYR A 125 -0.60 -17.96 -17.10
N ILE A 126 -0.91 -16.75 -17.58
CA ILE A 126 -0.42 -15.49 -17.03
C ILE A 126 -1.48 -14.96 -16.08
N ILE A 127 -1.17 -14.89 -14.78
CA ILE A 127 -2.06 -14.35 -13.74
C ILE A 127 -1.45 -13.06 -13.23
N ASP A 128 -2.07 -11.93 -13.60
CA ASP A 128 -1.62 -10.60 -13.18
C ASP A 128 -2.25 -10.23 -11.83
N GLU A 129 -1.54 -9.40 -11.06
CA GLU A 129 -1.88 -8.95 -9.69
C GLU A 129 -2.32 -10.11 -8.77
N VAL A 130 -1.60 -11.23 -8.84
CA VAL A 130 -1.95 -12.48 -8.14
C VAL A 130 -2.17 -12.31 -6.63
N HIS A 131 -1.61 -11.26 -6.00
CA HIS A 131 -1.86 -10.95 -4.59
C HIS A 131 -3.31 -10.55 -4.29
N MET A 132 -4.13 -10.30 -5.30
CA MET A 132 -5.56 -9.99 -5.16
C MET A 132 -6.43 -11.24 -5.01
N LEU A 133 -5.88 -12.43 -5.26
CA LEU A 133 -6.61 -13.69 -5.06
C LEU A 133 -7.01 -13.89 -3.59
N SER A 134 -8.19 -14.42 -3.36
CA SER A 134 -8.63 -14.80 -2.01
C SER A 134 -7.77 -15.94 -1.45
N THR A 135 -7.66 -16.04 -0.13
CA THR A 135 -6.90 -17.14 0.52
C THR A 135 -7.41 -18.52 0.12
N ALA A 136 -8.71 -18.66 -0.11
CA ALA A 136 -9.31 -19.90 -0.54
C ALA A 136 -8.96 -20.23 -2.01
N ALA A 137 -8.88 -19.21 -2.89
CA ALA A 137 -8.42 -19.34 -4.27
C ALA A 137 -6.93 -19.72 -4.33
N PHE A 138 -6.09 -19.13 -3.49
CA PHE A 138 -4.69 -19.53 -3.35
C PHE A 138 -4.55 -21.01 -2.95
N ASN A 139 -5.32 -21.47 -1.97
CA ASN A 139 -5.27 -22.86 -1.52
C ASN A 139 -5.73 -23.85 -2.61
N ALA A 140 -6.72 -23.47 -3.42
CA ALA A 140 -7.14 -24.27 -4.56
C ALA A 140 -6.03 -24.36 -5.64
N PHE A 141 -5.28 -23.27 -5.84
CA PHE A 141 -4.18 -23.18 -6.78
C PHE A 141 -2.93 -23.97 -6.36
N LEU A 142 -2.66 -24.06 -5.04
CA LEU A 142 -1.49 -24.77 -4.49
C LEU A 142 -1.39 -26.22 -4.98
N LYS A 143 -2.53 -26.93 -5.06
CA LYS A 143 -2.55 -28.34 -5.51
C LYS A 143 -1.97 -28.50 -6.92
N THR A 144 -2.31 -27.60 -7.83
CA THR A 144 -1.82 -27.64 -9.21
C THR A 144 -0.37 -27.15 -9.32
N LEU A 145 0.09 -26.28 -8.42
CA LEU A 145 1.50 -25.88 -8.35
C LEU A 145 2.40 -26.98 -7.77
N GLU A 146 1.87 -27.89 -6.95
CA GLU A 146 2.61 -29.05 -6.40
C GLU A 146 2.78 -30.15 -7.44
N GLU A 147 1.72 -30.42 -8.20
CA GLU A 147 1.67 -31.46 -9.23
C GLU A 147 1.21 -30.88 -10.57
N PRO A 148 2.00 -30.01 -11.20
CA PRO A 148 1.61 -29.36 -12.45
C PRO A 148 1.64 -30.35 -13.62
N PRO A 149 0.66 -30.30 -14.55
CA PRO A 149 0.75 -31.03 -15.81
C PRO A 149 2.01 -30.63 -16.58
N ALA A 150 2.68 -31.56 -17.24
CA ALA A 150 3.94 -31.33 -17.94
C ALA A 150 3.86 -30.25 -19.05
N HIS A 151 2.66 -30.02 -19.58
CA HIS A 151 2.41 -29.01 -20.62
C HIS A 151 2.02 -27.63 -20.06
N ALA A 152 1.79 -27.49 -18.74
CA ALA A 152 1.33 -26.25 -18.16
C ALA A 152 2.50 -25.43 -17.56
N ILE A 153 2.52 -24.13 -17.88
CA ILE A 153 3.47 -23.16 -17.30
C ILE A 153 2.67 -22.01 -16.74
N PHE A 154 2.93 -21.68 -15.46
CA PHE A 154 2.30 -20.56 -14.77
C PHE A 154 3.26 -19.39 -14.68
N ILE A 155 2.78 -18.18 -15.01
CA ILE A 155 3.53 -16.94 -14.86
C ILE A 155 2.68 -16.01 -14.00
N LEU A 156 3.04 -15.89 -12.75
CA LEU A 156 2.36 -15.05 -11.76
C LEU A 156 3.03 -13.69 -11.72
N ALA A 157 2.27 -12.62 -11.79
CA ALA A 157 2.79 -11.26 -11.63
C ALA A 157 2.17 -10.59 -10.41
N THR A 158 2.98 -9.83 -9.66
CA THR A 158 2.52 -9.11 -8.46
C THR A 158 3.27 -7.81 -8.25
N THR A 159 2.58 -6.80 -7.76
CA THR A 159 3.19 -5.58 -7.24
C THR A 159 3.59 -5.72 -5.77
N GLU A 160 3.01 -6.66 -5.03
CA GLU A 160 3.17 -6.81 -3.59
C GLU A 160 3.66 -8.21 -3.20
N LYS A 161 4.97 -8.43 -3.33
CA LYS A 161 5.63 -9.72 -3.00
C LYS A 161 5.34 -10.19 -1.57
N HIS A 162 5.23 -9.25 -0.62
CA HIS A 162 5.01 -9.55 0.80
C HIS A 162 3.62 -10.13 1.11
N LYS A 163 2.65 -9.94 0.22
CA LYS A 163 1.30 -10.53 0.34
C LYS A 163 1.21 -11.96 -0.21
N ILE A 164 2.24 -12.42 -0.91
CA ILE A 164 2.26 -13.78 -1.48
C ILE A 164 2.63 -14.79 -0.39
N LEU A 165 1.86 -15.87 -0.32
CA LEU A 165 2.10 -16.94 0.65
C LEU A 165 3.49 -17.57 0.47
N PRO A 166 4.24 -17.85 1.55
CA PRO A 166 5.53 -18.53 1.47
C PRO A 166 5.49 -19.88 0.75
N THR A 167 4.34 -20.57 0.83
CA THR A 167 4.08 -21.83 0.12
C THR A 167 4.09 -21.69 -1.39
N ILE A 168 3.66 -20.56 -1.95
CA ILE A 168 3.75 -20.21 -3.37
C ILE A 168 5.18 -19.82 -3.73
N LEU A 169 5.82 -18.96 -2.90
CA LEU A 169 7.20 -18.51 -3.13
C LEU A 169 8.20 -19.67 -3.24
N SER A 170 8.01 -20.72 -2.44
CA SER A 170 8.90 -21.90 -2.46
C SER A 170 8.76 -22.78 -3.72
N ARG A 171 7.65 -22.63 -4.48
CA ARG A 171 7.34 -23.42 -5.68
C ARG A 171 7.53 -22.65 -6.98
N CYS A 172 7.76 -21.34 -6.89
CA CYS A 172 7.93 -20.47 -8.05
C CYS A 172 9.39 -20.01 -8.20
N GLN A 173 9.86 -19.97 -9.44
CA GLN A 173 11.10 -19.24 -9.73
C GLN A 173 10.82 -17.73 -9.73
N THR A 174 11.40 -17.03 -8.75
CA THR A 174 11.09 -15.61 -8.52
C THR A 174 12.06 -14.71 -9.29
N TYR A 175 11.49 -13.66 -9.92
CA TYR A 175 12.21 -12.61 -10.64
C TYR A 175 11.78 -11.24 -10.09
N ASP A 176 12.74 -10.48 -9.58
CA ASP A 176 12.49 -9.16 -9.00
C ASP A 176 12.80 -8.07 -10.04
N PHE A 177 11.75 -7.46 -10.59
CA PHE A 177 11.81 -6.34 -11.52
C PHE A 177 12.15 -5.06 -10.79
N LYS A 178 13.11 -4.32 -11.32
CA LYS A 178 13.55 -3.04 -10.76
C LYS A 178 12.82 -1.87 -11.40
N ARG A 179 12.83 -0.72 -10.72
CA ARG A 179 12.46 0.55 -11.33
C ARG A 179 13.40 0.83 -12.51
N ILE A 180 12.85 1.39 -13.57
CA ILE A 180 13.61 1.77 -14.76
C ILE A 180 14.33 3.09 -14.44
N SER A 181 15.58 3.20 -14.88
CA SER A 181 16.36 4.42 -14.66
C SER A 181 15.80 5.61 -15.45
N ILE A 182 15.93 6.82 -14.91
CA ILE A 182 15.48 8.05 -15.60
C ILE A 182 16.12 8.19 -16.98
N PRO A 183 17.45 7.97 -17.17
CA PRO A 183 18.06 8.03 -18.50
C PRO A 183 17.47 7.05 -19.51
N ASP A 184 17.08 5.84 -19.07
CA ASP A 184 16.48 4.85 -19.96
C ASP A 184 15.05 5.25 -20.36
N ILE A 185 14.27 5.83 -19.44
CA ILE A 185 12.94 6.37 -19.73
C ILE A 185 13.06 7.53 -20.73
N VAL A 186 13.95 8.49 -20.48
CA VAL A 186 14.20 9.65 -21.35
C VAL A 186 14.57 9.20 -22.77
N ARG A 187 15.49 8.23 -22.88
CA ARG A 187 15.89 7.67 -24.18
C ARG A 187 14.68 7.10 -24.94
N ASN A 188 13.88 6.28 -24.27
CA ASN A 188 12.70 5.67 -24.88
C ASN A 188 11.64 6.71 -25.29
N LEU A 189 11.36 7.68 -24.42
CA LEU A 189 10.41 8.75 -24.75
C LEU A 189 10.89 9.60 -25.94
N ARG A 190 12.21 9.88 -26.03
CA ARG A 190 12.82 10.58 -27.18
C ARG A 190 12.64 9.79 -28.47
N ASP A 191 12.88 8.47 -28.44
CA ASP A 191 12.69 7.60 -29.60
C ASP A 191 11.21 7.57 -30.05
N ILE A 192 10.28 7.57 -29.11
CA ILE A 192 8.85 7.60 -29.38
C ILE A 192 8.44 8.97 -29.95
N ALA A 193 8.91 10.08 -29.36
CA ALA A 193 8.64 11.43 -29.86
C ALA A 193 9.13 11.59 -31.29
N GLY A 194 10.32 11.07 -31.60
CA GLY A 194 10.83 11.05 -32.98
C GLY A 194 9.97 10.25 -33.95
N LYS A 195 9.40 9.11 -33.52
CA LYS A 195 8.49 8.31 -34.37
C LYS A 195 7.13 8.98 -34.59
N GLU A 196 6.64 9.74 -33.62
CA GLU A 196 5.37 10.48 -33.69
C GLU A 196 5.54 11.88 -34.32
N GLY A 197 6.78 12.30 -34.62
CA GLY A 197 7.06 13.63 -35.19
C GLY A 197 6.80 14.77 -34.20
N ILE A 198 7.01 14.51 -32.89
CA ILE A 198 6.81 15.48 -31.82
C ILE A 198 8.17 16.10 -31.47
N SER A 199 8.21 17.44 -31.42
CA SER A 199 9.36 18.23 -30.95
C SER A 199 9.23 18.41 -29.45
N ILE A 200 10.18 17.89 -28.69
CA ILE A 200 10.17 17.97 -27.23
C ILE A 200 11.60 18.21 -26.71
N ASP A 201 11.75 19.13 -25.78
CA ASP A 201 13.05 19.41 -25.17
C ASP A 201 13.47 18.34 -24.15
N ASP A 202 14.78 18.22 -23.91
CA ASP A 202 15.34 17.23 -22.99
C ASP A 202 14.89 17.47 -21.54
N GLU A 203 14.66 18.71 -21.15
CA GLU A 203 14.19 19.06 -19.82
C GLU A 203 12.76 18.56 -19.59
N SER A 204 11.88 18.71 -20.58
CA SER A 204 10.52 18.16 -20.59
C SER A 204 10.52 16.63 -20.42
N LEU A 205 11.39 15.93 -21.16
CA LEU A 205 11.55 14.48 -21.03
C LEU A 205 12.02 14.06 -19.64
N HIS A 206 12.95 14.81 -19.06
CA HIS A 206 13.40 14.56 -17.68
C HIS A 206 12.29 14.78 -16.64
N ILE A 207 11.48 15.83 -16.78
CA ILE A 207 10.34 16.10 -15.91
C ILE A 207 9.33 14.95 -15.95
N ILE A 208 8.98 14.49 -17.16
CA ILE A 208 8.08 13.35 -17.36
C ILE A 208 8.66 12.08 -16.72
N ALA A 209 9.93 11.78 -16.99
CA ALA A 209 10.60 10.59 -16.46
C ALA A 209 10.69 10.60 -14.93
N HIS A 210 11.01 11.75 -14.35
CA HIS A 210 11.05 11.93 -12.89
C HIS A 210 9.66 11.72 -12.26
N LYS A 211 8.62 12.31 -12.87
CA LYS A 211 7.23 12.16 -12.41
C LYS A 211 6.72 10.72 -12.46
N ALA A 212 7.22 9.92 -13.42
CA ALA A 212 6.86 8.52 -13.60
C ALA A 212 7.50 7.57 -12.59
N ASP A 213 8.46 8.01 -11.79
CA ASP A 213 9.09 7.26 -10.69
C ASP A 213 9.54 5.83 -11.09
N GLY A 214 10.18 5.72 -12.26
CA GLY A 214 10.70 4.45 -12.78
C GLY A 214 9.65 3.52 -13.40
N ALA A 215 8.41 3.97 -13.62
CA ALA A 215 7.34 3.21 -14.26
C ALA A 215 7.14 3.66 -15.72
N MET A 216 7.56 2.83 -16.68
CA MET A 216 7.43 3.16 -18.13
C MET A 216 5.99 3.38 -18.57
N ARG A 217 5.03 2.61 -18.04
CA ARG A 217 3.61 2.76 -18.37
C ARG A 217 3.08 4.14 -17.98
N ASP A 218 3.47 4.59 -16.77
CA ASP A 218 3.05 5.89 -16.25
C ASP A 218 3.76 7.02 -17.01
N ALA A 219 5.06 6.84 -17.38
CA ALA A 219 5.79 7.77 -18.24
C ALA A 219 5.10 7.98 -19.60
N LEU A 220 4.68 6.90 -20.27
CA LEU A 220 3.95 6.98 -21.54
C LEU A 220 2.57 7.61 -21.39
N THR A 221 1.87 7.35 -20.27
CA THR A 221 0.58 7.98 -20.01
C THR A 221 0.72 9.48 -19.79
N ILE A 222 1.75 9.90 -19.01
CA ILE A 222 2.07 11.31 -18.77
C ILE A 222 2.49 11.99 -20.09
N PHE A 223 3.28 11.30 -20.92
CA PHE A 223 3.67 11.78 -22.24
C PHE A 223 2.45 12.04 -23.12
N ASP A 224 1.51 11.09 -23.23
CA ASP A 224 0.27 11.27 -23.99
C ASP A 224 -0.56 12.45 -23.50
N GLN A 225 -0.68 12.61 -22.15
CA GLN A 225 -1.37 13.76 -21.56
C GLN A 225 -0.68 15.08 -21.92
N THR A 226 0.66 15.10 -21.90
CA THR A 226 1.44 16.28 -22.26
C THR A 226 1.27 16.63 -23.74
N VAL A 227 1.32 15.65 -24.63
CA VAL A 227 1.06 15.84 -26.07
C VAL A 227 -0.35 16.36 -26.33
N ALA A 228 -1.34 15.82 -25.62
CA ALA A 228 -2.73 16.27 -25.73
C ALA A 228 -2.93 17.73 -25.28
N PHE A 229 -2.13 18.20 -24.33
CA PHE A 229 -2.20 19.56 -23.79
C PHE A 229 -1.39 20.57 -24.62
N CYS A 230 -0.11 20.26 -24.90
CA CYS A 230 0.84 21.17 -25.55
C CYS A 230 0.83 21.07 -27.09
N GLY A 231 0.31 19.96 -27.66
CA GLY A 231 0.39 19.70 -29.10
C GLY A 231 1.71 19.03 -29.49
N THR A 232 2.22 19.41 -30.69
CA THR A 232 3.42 18.78 -31.30
C THR A 232 4.74 19.46 -30.96
N ASP A 233 4.71 20.65 -30.36
CA ASP A 233 5.90 21.40 -29.94
C ASP A 233 5.82 21.64 -28.42
N ILE A 234 6.66 20.94 -27.69
CA ILE A 234 6.53 20.80 -26.22
C ILE A 234 7.72 21.43 -25.54
N HIS A 235 7.47 22.45 -24.72
CA HIS A 235 8.46 23.16 -23.91
C HIS A 235 8.30 22.89 -22.41
N SER A 236 9.42 22.92 -21.68
CA SER A 236 9.48 22.59 -20.25
C SER A 236 8.51 23.41 -19.38
N ALA A 237 8.32 24.70 -19.68
CA ALA A 237 7.41 25.57 -18.94
C ALA A 237 5.93 25.08 -19.01
N GLU A 238 5.49 24.62 -20.18
CA GLU A 238 4.13 24.10 -20.37
C GLU A 238 3.94 22.74 -19.69
N VAL A 239 4.98 21.88 -19.75
CA VAL A 239 5.00 20.58 -19.08
C VAL A 239 4.92 20.73 -17.56
N MET A 240 5.71 21.63 -16.97
CA MET A 240 5.67 21.93 -15.54
C MET A 240 4.27 22.39 -15.11
N HIS A 241 3.67 23.28 -15.89
CA HIS A 241 2.33 23.78 -15.61
C HIS A 241 1.27 22.65 -15.70
N ASN A 242 1.29 21.84 -16.77
CA ASN A 242 0.34 20.76 -16.99
C ASN A 242 0.45 19.65 -15.92
N LEU A 243 1.67 19.28 -15.54
CA LEU A 243 1.90 18.22 -14.56
C LEU A 243 1.83 18.69 -13.11
N ASN A 244 1.52 19.96 -12.86
CA ASN A 244 1.59 20.57 -11.52
C ASN A 244 2.93 20.26 -10.83
N VAL A 245 4.03 20.33 -11.58
CA VAL A 245 5.38 20.23 -11.05
C VAL A 245 5.83 21.63 -10.66
N LEU A 246 6.22 21.80 -9.42
CA LEU A 246 6.72 23.09 -8.94
C LEU A 246 8.03 23.40 -9.67
N ASP A 247 8.10 24.59 -10.28
CA ASP A 247 9.31 25.08 -10.92
C ASP A 247 10.46 25.13 -9.89
N TYR A 248 11.60 24.56 -10.26
CA TYR A 248 12.80 24.56 -9.44
C TYR A 248 13.19 25.98 -8.98
N GLU A 249 12.84 27.00 -9.79
CA GLU A 249 13.10 28.40 -9.48
C GLU A 249 12.51 28.84 -8.14
N TYR A 250 11.30 28.36 -7.79
CA TYR A 250 10.70 28.63 -6.48
C TYR A 250 11.53 28.07 -5.34
N SER A 251 12.04 26.85 -5.51
CA SER A 251 12.85 26.18 -4.49
C SER A 251 14.20 26.89 -4.32
N PHE A 252 14.84 27.34 -5.42
CA PHE A 252 16.06 28.14 -5.37
C PHE A 252 15.84 29.47 -4.64
N ARG A 253 14.77 30.19 -4.98
CA ARG A 253 14.40 31.47 -4.33
C ARG A 253 14.07 31.31 -2.85
N LEU A 254 13.41 30.22 -2.47
CA LEU A 254 13.11 29.90 -1.08
C LEU A 254 14.38 29.67 -0.27
N VAL A 255 15.31 28.86 -0.77
CA VAL A 255 16.59 28.64 -0.07
C VAL A 255 17.40 29.95 0.06
N ASP A 256 17.42 30.79 -0.97
CA ASP A 256 18.05 32.10 -0.90
C ASP A 256 17.38 33.01 0.15
N SER A 257 16.05 32.97 0.28
CA SER A 257 15.33 33.72 1.33
C SER A 257 15.64 33.15 2.73
N PHE A 258 15.83 31.87 2.88
CA PHE A 258 16.22 31.26 4.16
C PHE A 258 17.65 31.66 4.55
N LEU A 259 18.59 31.69 3.59
CA LEU A 259 19.97 32.11 3.85
C LEU A 259 20.07 33.57 4.30
N THR A 260 19.17 34.42 3.82
CA THR A 260 19.10 35.85 4.23
C THR A 260 18.22 36.08 5.46
N GLY A 261 17.50 35.06 5.96
CA GLY A 261 16.58 35.19 7.08
C GLY A 261 15.27 35.92 6.75
N ASP A 262 14.95 36.06 5.45
CA ASP A 262 13.75 36.79 5.00
C ASP A 262 12.54 35.84 4.93
N TYR A 263 11.89 35.65 6.08
CA TYR A 263 10.64 34.84 6.19
C TYR A 263 9.49 35.50 5.42
N ALA A 264 9.47 36.83 5.25
CA ALA A 264 8.36 37.49 4.57
C ALA A 264 8.35 37.17 3.07
N THR A 265 9.52 37.07 2.44
CA THR A 265 9.65 36.63 1.05
C THR A 265 9.31 35.13 0.93
N ALA A 266 9.70 34.27 1.87
CA ALA A 266 9.33 32.85 1.86
C ALA A 266 7.80 32.66 1.92
N LEU A 267 7.10 33.39 2.77
CA LEU A 267 5.65 33.35 2.88
C LEU A 267 4.94 33.87 1.61
N ARG A 268 5.48 34.92 0.99
CA ARG A 268 4.94 35.46 -0.28
C ARG A 268 5.10 34.45 -1.43
N ILE A 269 6.25 33.76 -1.51
CA ILE A 269 6.47 32.71 -2.49
C ILE A 269 5.46 31.57 -2.28
N PHE A 270 5.22 31.18 -1.04
CA PHE A 270 4.24 30.14 -0.72
C PHE A 270 2.81 30.54 -1.12
N ASP A 271 2.41 31.79 -0.84
CA ASP A 271 1.11 32.32 -1.23
C ASP A 271 0.96 32.41 -2.77
N GLU A 272 2.01 32.82 -3.50
CA GLU A 272 2.07 32.82 -4.96
C GLU A 272 1.85 31.42 -5.54
N VAL A 273 2.54 30.42 -4.96
CA VAL A 273 2.43 29.01 -5.39
C VAL A 273 1.02 28.48 -5.16
N LEU A 274 0.41 28.79 -4.00
CA LEU A 274 -0.98 28.41 -3.73
C LEU A 274 -1.95 29.14 -4.66
N GLY A 275 -1.72 30.43 -4.95
CA GLY A 275 -2.52 31.21 -5.91
C GLY A 275 -2.50 30.66 -7.34
N LYS A 276 -1.46 29.96 -7.73
CA LYS A 276 -1.34 29.22 -9.01
C LYS A 276 -2.03 27.84 -8.98
N GLY A 277 -2.65 27.44 -7.86
CA GLY A 277 -3.38 26.18 -7.74
C GLY A 277 -2.54 24.98 -7.34
N PHE A 278 -1.28 25.15 -6.95
CA PHE A 278 -0.44 24.04 -6.48
C PHE A 278 -0.87 23.56 -5.10
N ASN A 279 -0.79 22.25 -4.91
CA ASN A 279 -1.10 21.65 -3.61
C ASN A 279 0.03 21.90 -2.60
N ALA A 280 -0.34 22.37 -1.41
CA ALA A 280 0.60 22.67 -0.34
C ALA A 280 1.43 21.46 0.13
N GLN A 281 0.90 20.24 0.07
CA GLN A 281 1.65 19.02 0.39
C GLN A 281 2.77 18.77 -0.63
N TYR A 282 2.50 18.97 -1.93
CA TYR A 282 3.52 18.82 -2.96
C TYR A 282 4.58 19.91 -2.89
N PHE A 283 4.21 21.13 -2.46
CA PHE A 283 5.16 22.21 -2.26
C PHE A 283 6.21 21.86 -1.20
N ILE A 284 5.80 21.37 -0.03
CA ILE A 284 6.75 21.02 1.04
C ILE A 284 7.60 19.80 0.66
N ALA A 285 7.03 18.80 -0.05
CA ALA A 285 7.76 17.65 -0.55
C ALA A 285 8.81 18.04 -1.61
N ALA A 286 8.47 18.95 -2.52
CA ALA A 286 9.43 19.50 -3.49
C ALA A 286 10.58 20.25 -2.80
N LEU A 287 10.29 21.03 -1.77
CA LEU A 287 11.30 21.72 -0.97
C LEU A 287 12.22 20.74 -0.23
N SER A 288 11.66 19.65 0.35
CA SER A 288 12.46 18.59 0.98
C SER A 288 13.40 17.92 -0.01
N SER A 289 12.89 17.59 -1.21
CA SER A 289 13.70 17.01 -2.28
C SER A 289 14.83 17.95 -2.71
N HIS A 290 14.52 19.22 -2.88
CA HIS A 290 15.52 20.24 -3.24
C HIS A 290 16.62 20.38 -2.19
N LEU A 291 16.28 20.42 -0.89
CA LEU A 291 17.26 20.47 0.20
C LEU A 291 18.14 19.22 0.25
N ARG A 292 17.56 18.04 0.00
CA ARG A 292 18.30 16.77 -0.13
C ARG A 292 19.28 16.83 -1.30
N ASP A 293 18.87 17.33 -2.44
CA ASP A 293 19.71 17.42 -3.64
C ASP A 293 20.85 18.43 -3.46
N LEU A 294 20.61 19.56 -2.76
CA LEU A 294 21.66 20.49 -2.33
C LEU A 294 22.68 19.83 -1.38
N LEU A 295 22.21 19.01 -0.44
CA LEU A 295 23.08 18.29 0.49
C LEU A 295 23.96 17.26 -0.23
N VAL A 296 23.38 16.51 -1.19
CA VAL A 296 24.10 15.56 -2.04
C VAL A 296 25.11 16.27 -2.94
N SER A 297 24.70 17.37 -3.58
CA SER A 297 25.58 18.21 -4.42
C SER A 297 26.75 18.81 -3.64
N ARG A 298 26.55 19.14 -2.34
CA ARG A 298 27.60 19.65 -1.46
C ARG A 298 28.66 18.60 -1.13
N THR A 299 28.29 17.31 -1.10
CA THR A 299 29.17 16.21 -0.76
C THR A 299 29.78 15.67 -2.04
N GLY A 300 30.96 16.16 -2.45
CA GLY A 300 31.61 15.73 -3.70
C GLY A 300 31.72 14.21 -3.83
N GLY A 301 31.58 13.68 -5.04
CA GLY A 301 31.62 12.24 -5.36
C GLY A 301 30.28 11.51 -5.28
N LEU A 302 29.17 12.18 -4.93
CA LEU A 302 27.82 11.62 -4.92
C LEU A 302 26.96 12.12 -6.09
N GLU A 303 27.57 12.70 -7.11
CA GLU A 303 26.88 13.28 -8.27
C GLU A 303 26.04 12.26 -9.05
N SER A 304 26.42 10.99 -8.99
CA SER A 304 25.63 9.88 -9.58
C SER A 304 24.29 9.63 -8.89
N LEU A 305 24.06 10.19 -7.69
CA LEU A 305 22.78 10.10 -6.98
C LEU A 305 21.82 11.25 -7.35
N LEU A 306 22.29 12.22 -8.16
CA LEU A 306 21.51 13.35 -8.63
C LEU A 306 20.98 13.04 -10.04
N ASP A 307 19.71 12.68 -10.11
CA ASP A 307 19.00 12.47 -11.38
C ASP A 307 18.53 13.82 -11.98
N LEU A 308 19.47 14.79 -12.12
CA LEU A 308 19.18 16.15 -12.59
C LEU A 308 19.73 16.35 -14.01
N PRO A 309 19.03 17.15 -14.85
CA PRO A 309 19.58 17.63 -16.10
C PRO A 309 20.89 18.40 -15.88
N ASP A 310 21.79 18.34 -16.87
CA ASP A 310 23.10 19.00 -16.77
C ASP A 310 22.99 20.52 -16.56
N SER A 311 21.95 21.17 -17.12
CA SER A 311 21.62 22.59 -16.94
C SER A 311 21.37 22.96 -15.46
N LEU A 312 20.75 22.06 -14.69
CA LEU A 312 20.45 22.30 -13.28
C LEU A 312 21.61 21.95 -12.35
N ARG A 313 22.46 21.00 -12.71
CA ARG A 313 23.60 20.57 -11.87
C ARG A 313 24.52 21.73 -11.50
N SER A 314 24.82 22.62 -12.44
CA SER A 314 25.65 23.80 -12.17
C SER A 314 25.01 24.75 -11.15
N ARG A 315 23.70 24.97 -11.25
CA ARG A 315 22.95 25.84 -10.31
C ARG A 315 22.89 25.22 -8.91
N TYR A 316 22.67 23.90 -8.82
CA TYR A 316 22.72 23.17 -7.54
C TYR A 316 24.10 23.24 -6.90
N ALA A 317 25.19 23.10 -7.66
CA ALA A 317 26.55 23.23 -7.17
C ALA A 317 26.83 24.64 -6.64
N GLU A 318 26.38 25.69 -7.34
CA GLU A 318 26.54 27.08 -6.92
C GLU A 318 25.77 27.38 -5.62
N GLN A 319 24.48 27.03 -5.53
CA GLN A 319 23.68 27.26 -4.33
C GLN A 319 24.16 26.41 -3.16
N SER A 320 24.54 25.16 -3.39
CA SER A 320 25.06 24.26 -2.35
C SER A 320 26.36 24.81 -1.73
N ALA A 321 27.23 25.46 -2.53
CA ALA A 321 28.45 26.08 -2.05
C ALA A 321 28.19 27.21 -1.02
N ARG A 322 27.03 27.88 -1.12
CA ARG A 322 26.59 28.95 -0.21
C ARG A 322 25.93 28.39 1.07
N CYS A 323 25.48 27.14 1.07
CA CYS A 323 24.82 26.51 2.19
C CYS A 323 25.81 25.75 3.08
N SER A 324 25.66 25.81 4.41
CA SER A 324 26.40 24.92 5.30
C SER A 324 25.73 23.56 5.39
N VAL A 325 26.51 22.48 5.55
CA VAL A 325 25.99 21.13 5.71
C VAL A 325 25.01 21.02 6.90
N LYS A 326 25.35 21.72 8.00
CA LYS A 326 24.49 21.76 9.19
C LYS A 326 23.14 22.40 8.88
N PHE A 327 23.13 23.53 8.17
CA PHE A 327 21.89 24.19 7.77
C PHE A 327 21.01 23.28 6.92
N LEU A 328 21.59 22.62 5.89
CA LEU A 328 20.85 21.72 5.01
C LEU A 328 20.28 20.51 5.77
N TYR A 329 21.04 19.97 6.72
CA TYR A 329 20.59 18.85 7.55
C TYR A 329 19.43 19.25 8.47
N ASP A 330 19.56 20.36 9.19
CA ASP A 330 18.54 20.87 10.09
C ASP A 330 17.28 21.30 9.31
N ALA A 331 17.46 21.93 8.14
CA ALA A 331 16.37 22.31 7.25
C ALA A 331 15.60 21.08 6.73
N LEU A 332 16.32 20.04 6.30
CA LEU A 332 15.71 18.79 5.87
C LEU A 332 14.92 18.12 7.01
N GLY A 333 15.44 18.18 8.24
CA GLY A 333 14.71 17.68 9.42
C GLY A 333 13.38 18.40 9.64
N ILE A 334 13.35 19.75 9.50
CA ILE A 334 12.12 20.54 9.66
C ILE A 334 11.11 20.22 8.56
N THR A 335 11.55 20.14 7.30
CA THR A 335 10.62 19.87 6.18
C THR A 335 10.06 18.46 6.26
N THR A 336 10.86 17.44 6.57
CA THR A 336 10.41 16.05 6.75
C THR A 336 9.41 15.93 7.92
N GLN A 337 9.66 16.62 9.03
CA GLN A 337 8.73 16.67 10.16
C GLN A 337 7.40 17.35 9.77
N CYS A 338 7.48 18.43 8.97
CA CYS A 338 6.30 19.11 8.45
C CYS A 338 5.47 18.19 7.53
N GLU A 339 6.11 17.45 6.62
CA GLU A 339 5.42 16.47 5.76
C GLU A 339 4.70 15.39 6.57
N ALA A 340 5.37 14.81 7.56
CA ALA A 340 4.81 13.77 8.40
C ALA A 340 3.58 14.27 9.19
N GLY A 341 3.61 15.52 9.67
CA GLY A 341 2.54 16.15 10.45
C GLY A 341 1.41 16.76 9.61
N TYR A 342 1.58 16.92 8.30
CA TYR A 342 0.68 17.69 7.43
C TYR A 342 -0.77 17.18 7.47
N ARG A 343 -0.98 15.87 7.34
CA ARG A 343 -2.33 15.27 7.33
C ARG A 343 -3.02 15.30 8.68
N ALA A 344 -2.25 15.30 9.77
CA ALA A 344 -2.78 15.34 11.13
C ALA A 344 -3.09 16.77 11.61
N SER A 345 -2.58 17.79 10.90
CA SER A 345 -2.77 19.17 11.26
C SER A 345 -4.17 19.67 10.92
N THR A 346 -4.84 20.32 11.87
CA THR A 346 -6.16 20.97 11.69
C THR A 346 -6.06 22.18 10.74
N ASN A 347 -4.95 22.93 10.79
CA ASN A 347 -4.67 24.05 9.90
C ASN A 347 -3.40 23.78 9.10
N GLN A 348 -3.59 23.15 7.94
CA GLN A 348 -2.50 22.75 7.05
C GLN A 348 -1.68 23.93 6.52
N ARG A 349 -2.32 25.05 6.24
CA ARG A 349 -1.65 26.26 5.76
C ARG A 349 -0.69 26.82 6.83
N LEU A 350 -1.19 27.04 8.04
CA LEU A 350 -0.39 27.53 9.16
C LEU A 350 0.76 26.57 9.50
N HIS A 351 0.55 25.27 9.35
CA HIS A 351 1.58 24.26 9.61
C HIS A 351 2.80 24.41 8.69
N ILE A 352 2.58 24.69 7.40
CA ILE A 352 3.66 24.96 6.44
C ILE A 352 4.26 26.34 6.68
N GLU A 353 3.45 27.39 6.86
CA GLU A 353 3.93 28.74 7.14
C GLU A 353 4.87 28.75 8.36
N TYR A 354 4.52 28.03 9.41
CA TYR A 354 5.37 27.87 10.59
C TYR A 354 6.69 27.15 10.29
N ALA A 355 6.66 26.12 9.46
CA ALA A 355 7.87 25.43 9.01
C ALA A 355 8.78 26.38 8.19
N LEU A 356 8.22 27.16 7.27
CA LEU A 356 8.97 28.16 6.49
C LEU A 356 9.60 29.24 7.38
N MET A 357 8.89 29.73 8.38
CA MET A 357 9.45 30.66 9.36
C MET A 357 10.62 30.03 10.13
N LYS A 358 10.46 28.78 10.61
CA LYS A 358 11.58 28.06 11.27
C LYS A 358 12.80 27.93 10.37
N LEU A 359 12.62 27.64 9.08
CA LEU A 359 13.70 27.55 8.10
C LEU A 359 14.45 28.88 7.93
N ALA A 360 13.72 29.98 7.84
CA ALA A 360 14.32 31.31 7.74
C ALA A 360 15.13 31.70 8.99
N PHE A 361 14.67 31.30 10.17
CA PHE A 361 15.38 31.56 11.42
C PHE A 361 16.59 30.65 11.68
N LEU A 362 16.74 29.53 10.94
CA LEU A 362 17.94 28.68 11.08
C LEU A 362 19.24 29.40 10.67
N SER A 363 19.18 30.29 9.68
CA SER A 363 20.34 31.04 9.16
C SER A 363 20.52 32.40 9.84
N ALA A 364 19.47 32.92 10.50
CA ALA A 364 19.58 34.16 11.25
C ALA A 364 20.57 33.93 12.40
N ALA A 365 21.74 34.59 12.34
CA ALA A 365 22.59 34.74 13.51
C ALA A 365 21.71 35.25 14.66
N PRO A 366 21.93 34.84 15.93
CA PRO A 366 21.15 35.36 17.04
C PRO A 366 21.15 36.89 16.94
N ALA A 367 19.98 37.44 16.62
CA ALA A 367 19.81 38.89 16.58
C ALA A 367 20.19 39.38 17.97
N ALA A 368 21.29 40.16 18.04
CA ALA A 368 21.61 40.92 19.23
C ALA A 368 20.35 41.65 19.68
N ASP A 369 19.97 41.44 20.92
CA ASP A 369 18.80 41.98 21.60
C ASP A 369 18.28 43.26 20.96
N VAL A 370 17.05 43.21 20.46
CA VAL A 370 16.29 44.42 20.12
C VAL A 370 16.10 45.14 21.45
N LYS A 371 16.94 46.16 21.68
CA LYS A 371 16.76 47.12 22.76
C LYS A 371 15.32 47.61 22.73
N ALA A 372 14.56 47.25 23.73
CA ALA A 372 13.31 47.89 24.02
C ALA A 372 13.54 49.41 24.19
N PRO A 373 12.66 50.28 23.65
CA PRO A 373 12.80 51.70 23.83
C PRO A 373 12.74 52.04 25.31
N ALA A 374 13.76 52.80 25.76
CA ALA A 374 13.89 53.26 27.13
C ALA A 374 12.66 54.08 27.55
N ALA A 375 11.88 53.60 28.49
CA ALA A 375 10.95 54.44 29.25
C ALA A 375 11.70 55.10 30.41
N ALA A 376 11.50 56.42 30.53
CA ALA A 376 12.12 57.33 31.49
C ALA A 376 11.78 56.98 32.95
N PRO A 377 12.57 57.44 33.93
CA PRO A 377 12.52 56.97 35.31
C PRO A 377 11.47 57.69 36.14
N ALA A 378 10.70 56.98 36.93
CA ALA A 378 9.95 57.54 38.04
C ALA A 378 10.44 56.88 39.34
N ALA A 379 10.72 57.75 40.32
CA ALA A 379 11.40 57.53 41.58
C ALA A 379 10.66 56.67 42.60
N ALA A 380 11.47 55.99 43.37
CA ALA A 380 11.45 55.31 44.67
C ALA A 380 10.23 55.49 45.63
N PRO A 381 10.05 54.69 46.74
CA PRO A 381 11.12 54.31 47.66
C PRO A 381 11.11 52.85 48.17
N ALA A 382 12.23 52.52 48.74
CA ALA A 382 12.66 51.29 49.37
C ALA A 382 11.85 50.87 50.62
N VAL A 383 11.65 49.55 50.75
CA VAL A 383 11.54 48.92 52.09
C VAL A 383 12.43 47.67 52.06
N LYS A 384 13.43 47.70 52.97
CA LYS A 384 14.30 46.57 53.33
C LYS A 384 13.55 45.59 54.24
N LEU A 385 13.74 44.29 54.02
CA LEU A 385 13.73 43.28 55.09
C LEU A 385 14.60 42.10 54.63
N ALA A 386 15.73 42.04 55.25
CA ALA A 386 16.52 41.07 55.98
C ALA A 386 16.57 39.63 55.48
N GLU A 387 17.80 39.24 55.11
CA GLU A 387 18.34 37.88 55.08
C GLU A 387 18.37 37.26 56.47
N PRO A 388 18.49 35.92 56.55
CA PRO A 388 19.64 35.44 57.31
C PRO A 388 20.52 34.47 56.51
N GLN A 389 21.78 34.77 56.57
CA GLN A 389 22.92 33.94 56.28
C GLN A 389 23.01 32.77 57.27
N VAL A 390 23.43 31.61 56.78
CA VAL A 390 24.23 30.67 57.58
C VAL A 390 25.38 30.18 56.70
N GLN A 391 26.56 30.40 57.22
CA GLN A 391 27.88 30.07 56.69
C GLN A 391 28.36 28.67 57.18
N PRO A 392 29.56 28.25 56.76
CA PRO A 392 29.84 26.86 56.38
C PRO A 392 30.89 26.17 57.29
N ALA A 393 31.32 25.01 56.81
CA ALA A 393 32.57 24.30 57.06
C ALA A 393 32.56 23.15 58.09
N PRO A 394 33.57 22.26 58.15
CA PRO A 394 34.75 22.14 57.33
C PRO A 394 35.14 20.71 56.87
N ALA A 395 36.20 20.66 56.11
CA ALA A 395 36.95 19.59 55.47
C ALA A 395 37.64 18.58 56.38
N ALA A 396 37.91 17.37 55.87
CA ALA A 396 39.12 16.55 56.05
C ALA A 396 39.17 15.55 54.90
N ALA A 397 40.05 15.53 54.02
CA ALA A 397 41.52 15.36 53.94
C ALA A 397 41.90 13.89 53.63
N ARG A 398 42.52 13.72 52.48
CA ARG A 398 43.61 12.79 52.10
C ARG A 398 43.26 11.30 51.98
N THR A 399 43.62 10.58 50.89
CA THR A 399 44.96 10.34 50.35
C THR A 399 44.89 9.65 48.99
N GLU A 400 45.66 10.13 48.02
CA GLU A 400 46.25 9.38 46.92
C GLU A 400 47.34 8.42 47.41
N PRO A 401 47.85 7.40 46.69
CA PRO A 401 48.46 7.54 45.40
C PRO A 401 48.46 6.35 44.41
N ALA A 402 48.80 6.68 43.15
CA ALA A 402 49.72 5.98 42.22
C ALA A 402 49.19 4.84 41.33
N ALA A 403 49.34 5.12 40.03
CA ALA A 403 49.36 4.22 38.87
C ALA A 403 50.58 3.27 38.89
N PRO A 404 50.67 2.21 38.04
CA PRO A 404 51.14 2.45 36.68
C PRO A 404 50.54 1.57 35.53
N VAL A 405 50.45 2.17 34.36
CA VAL A 405 50.80 1.78 32.98
C VAL A 405 51.03 0.29 32.71
N ALA A 406 50.32 -0.26 31.72
CA ALA A 406 50.88 -1.12 30.66
C ALA A 406 49.90 -1.27 29.49
N GLU A 407 50.33 -0.85 28.34
CA GLU A 407 49.90 -1.10 26.95
C GLU A 407 50.44 -2.43 26.46
N PRO A 408 50.19 -2.86 25.17
CA PRO A 408 49.01 -3.50 24.60
C PRO A 408 49.33 -4.93 24.10
N ALA A 409 48.34 -5.73 23.77
CA ALA A 409 48.54 -6.96 23.01
C ALA A 409 47.41 -7.22 21.99
N GLN A 410 47.80 -7.06 20.80
CA GLN A 410 47.66 -7.79 19.51
C GLN A 410 46.48 -8.77 19.36
N ALA A 411 45.79 -8.58 18.25
CA ALA A 411 44.87 -9.51 17.60
C ALA A 411 45.53 -10.82 17.15
N PRO A 412 44.78 -11.88 17.00
CA PRO A 412 45.16 -12.94 16.06
C PRO A 412 44.22 -13.09 14.88
N GLN A 413 44.83 -13.24 13.71
CA GLN A 413 44.26 -13.58 12.42
C GLN A 413 43.98 -15.10 12.27
N PRO A 414 43.33 -15.50 11.17
CA PRO A 414 42.54 -16.72 11.06
C PRO A 414 43.34 -17.97 10.66
N VAL A 415 42.84 -19.13 11.06
CA VAL A 415 43.41 -20.41 10.62
C VAL A 415 42.42 -21.18 9.75
N ALA A 416 43.01 -21.74 8.70
CA ALA A 416 42.42 -22.40 7.56
C ALA A 416 41.74 -23.76 7.88
N ALA A 417 40.87 -24.14 6.96
CA ALA A 417 40.20 -25.44 6.83
C ALA A 417 41.19 -26.63 6.63
N PRO A 418 40.75 -27.83 6.91
CA PRO A 418 41.13 -28.96 6.04
C PRO A 418 39.94 -29.75 5.48
N GLN A 419 40.15 -30.19 4.25
CA GLN A 419 39.31 -31.09 3.46
C GLN A 419 39.66 -32.58 3.74
N PRO A 420 39.08 -33.54 3.04
CA PRO A 420 38.32 -34.68 3.57
C PRO A 420 39.05 -36.01 3.46
N VAL A 421 38.61 -37.02 4.19
CA VAL A 421 38.97 -38.41 3.88
C VAL A 421 37.74 -39.32 4.01
N ALA A 422 37.66 -40.21 3.07
CA ALA A 422 36.60 -41.19 2.78
C ALA A 422 36.72 -42.49 3.61
N ALA A 423 35.63 -43.26 3.50
CA ALA A 423 35.50 -44.71 3.52
C ALA A 423 34.78 -45.40 4.69
N VAL A 424 33.71 -46.06 4.31
CA VAL A 424 32.85 -47.13 4.86
C VAL A 424 33.73 -48.38 5.19
N PRO A 425 33.34 -49.50 5.94
CA PRO A 425 31.98 -50.03 6.13
C PRO A 425 31.66 -50.75 7.49
N GLU A 426 30.37 -51.10 7.59
CA GLU A 426 29.79 -52.40 8.05
C GLU A 426 29.56 -52.72 9.53
N ALA A 427 28.28 -52.96 9.76
CA ALA A 427 27.59 -54.05 10.45
C ALA A 427 27.67 -54.24 11.98
N VAL A 428 26.51 -54.34 12.59
CA VAL A 428 25.93 -55.43 13.41
C VAL A 428 25.00 -54.91 14.48
N GLN A 429 23.70 -55.31 14.40
CA GLN A 429 22.67 -55.31 15.46
C GLN A 429 23.00 -56.36 16.55
N PRO A 430 22.31 -56.52 17.73
CA PRO A 430 20.89 -56.23 17.97
C PRO A 430 20.48 -55.79 19.40
N ALA A 431 19.21 -55.35 19.51
CA ALA A 431 18.24 -55.55 20.56
C ALA A 431 18.38 -54.93 21.97
N ALA A 432 17.38 -54.06 22.29
CA ALA A 432 16.53 -54.24 23.50
C ALA A 432 15.31 -53.30 23.47
N ARG A 433 14.19 -53.91 23.72
CA ARG A 433 12.82 -53.43 23.81
C ARG A 433 12.62 -52.27 24.79
N ARG A 434 11.88 -51.22 24.44
CA ARG A 434 10.91 -50.53 25.32
C ARG A 434 9.68 -50.06 24.53
N ARG A 435 8.52 -50.26 25.15
CA ARG A 435 7.17 -50.10 24.60
C ARG A 435 6.79 -48.67 24.22
N PRO A 436 5.90 -48.47 23.20
CA PRO A 436 5.38 -47.16 22.83
C PRO A 436 4.15 -46.77 23.65
N VAL A 437 4.11 -45.52 24.08
CA VAL A 437 2.90 -44.86 24.56
C VAL A 437 2.10 -44.39 23.31
N LYS A 438 0.87 -44.86 23.21
CA LYS A 438 -0.10 -44.51 22.17
C LYS A 438 -0.68 -43.13 22.47
N THR A 439 -0.53 -42.19 21.59
CA THR A 439 -1.48 -41.09 21.41
C THR A 439 -2.00 -41.21 19.98
N GLY A 440 -3.14 -41.83 19.85
CA GLY A 440 -3.89 -41.92 18.61
C GLY A 440 -5.04 -40.91 18.64
N SER A 441 -5.13 -40.11 17.62
CA SER A 441 -6.36 -39.42 17.24
C SER A 441 -6.60 -39.68 15.75
N ASN A 442 -7.31 -40.79 15.46
CA ASN A 442 -7.93 -41.03 14.16
C ASN A 442 -9.43 -40.84 14.35
N LEU A 443 -9.95 -39.73 13.89
CA LEU A 443 -11.38 -39.55 13.63
C LEU A 443 -11.62 -39.95 12.17
N SER A 444 -12.07 -41.18 12.00
CA SER A 444 -12.60 -41.71 10.75
C SER A 444 -14.12 -41.59 10.75
N LEU A 445 -14.68 -41.19 9.63
CA LEU A 445 -16.10 -40.90 9.41
C LEU A 445 -17.00 -42.16 9.55
N SER A 446 -16.44 -43.36 9.70
CA SER A 446 -17.16 -44.61 9.84
C SER A 446 -17.61 -44.95 11.28
N SER A 447 -17.18 -44.16 12.30
CA SER A 447 -17.59 -44.38 13.70
C SER A 447 -18.87 -43.63 14.11
N LEU A 448 -19.52 -42.94 13.18
CA LEU A 448 -20.74 -42.16 13.44
C LEU A 448 -22.04 -42.86 12.99
N MET A 449 -21.96 -44.08 12.49
CA MET A 449 -23.14 -44.81 12.02
C MET A 449 -23.51 -46.09 12.79
N ASP A 450 -22.81 -46.43 13.88
CA ASP A 450 -23.02 -47.69 14.59
C ASP A 450 -23.35 -47.56 16.08
N ASP A 451 -24.02 -46.49 16.52
CA ASP A 451 -24.52 -46.38 17.89
C ASP A 451 -26.06 -46.25 17.93
N ASP A 452 -26.70 -47.29 17.42
CA ASP A 452 -28.11 -47.51 17.68
C ASP A 452 -28.31 -48.98 18.09
N LYS A 453 -27.93 -49.33 19.29
CA LYS A 453 -28.42 -50.46 20.11
C LYS A 453 -27.46 -50.76 21.28
N THR A 454 -27.69 -50.17 22.40
CA THR A 454 -27.61 -50.90 23.69
C THR A 454 -28.24 -50.03 24.79
N GLN A 455 -29.41 -50.41 25.20
CA GLN A 455 -30.08 -50.01 26.42
C GLN A 455 -29.26 -50.52 27.62
N SER A 456 -28.90 -49.62 28.53
CA SER A 456 -28.58 -49.99 29.89
C SER A 456 -29.00 -48.85 30.83
N GLN A 457 -29.86 -49.21 31.74
CA GLN A 457 -30.54 -48.37 32.74
C GLN A 457 -29.58 -47.67 33.69
N ALA A 458 -29.79 -46.37 33.90
CA ALA A 458 -29.41 -45.63 35.13
C ALA A 458 -30.37 -44.43 35.31
N PRO A 459 -30.59 -43.90 36.53
CA PRO A 459 -31.91 -43.48 37.02
C PRO A 459 -32.41 -42.17 36.41
N GLU A 460 -33.74 -42.13 36.23
CA GLU A 460 -34.53 -40.97 35.84
C GLU A 460 -34.31 -39.80 36.80
N ILE A 461 -33.60 -38.76 36.30
CA ILE A 461 -33.79 -37.40 36.74
C ILE A 461 -34.74 -36.77 35.71
N GLN A 462 -35.94 -36.50 36.17
CA GLN A 462 -36.92 -35.76 35.35
C GLN A 462 -36.29 -34.40 34.97
N PRO A 463 -36.26 -34.03 33.67
CA PRO A 463 -35.86 -32.67 33.31
C PRO A 463 -37.03 -31.75 33.66
N ASP A 464 -36.80 -30.85 34.62
CA ASP A 464 -37.63 -29.66 34.78
C ASP A 464 -37.87 -29.03 33.40
N ALA A 465 -39.13 -28.75 33.08
CA ALA A 465 -39.51 -28.07 31.86
C ALA A 465 -38.67 -26.78 31.73
N PRO A 466 -38.09 -26.48 30.54
CA PRO A 466 -37.26 -25.30 30.39
C PRO A 466 -38.11 -24.06 30.74
N VAL A 467 -37.75 -23.37 31.81
CA VAL A 467 -38.40 -22.12 32.18
C VAL A 467 -38.07 -21.13 31.08
N LEU A 468 -39.06 -20.84 30.24
CA LEU A 468 -38.93 -19.87 29.16
C LEU A 468 -38.72 -18.47 29.75
N PRO A 469 -37.75 -17.67 29.25
CA PRO A 469 -37.46 -16.34 29.77
C PRO A 469 -38.65 -15.41 29.52
N SER A 470 -38.92 -14.46 30.46
CA SER A 470 -39.96 -13.48 30.29
C SER A 470 -39.61 -12.48 29.18
N GLU A 471 -40.64 -11.90 28.53
CA GLU A 471 -40.44 -10.89 27.48
C GLU A 471 -39.67 -9.66 27.95
N GLU A 472 -39.92 -9.25 29.21
CA GLU A 472 -39.25 -8.10 29.83
C GLU A 472 -37.73 -8.35 29.94
N LEU A 473 -37.32 -9.56 30.35
CA LEU A 473 -35.92 -9.97 30.44
C LEU A 473 -35.25 -9.99 29.06
N ILE A 474 -35.96 -10.44 28.03
CA ILE A 474 -35.48 -10.47 26.64
C ILE A 474 -35.21 -9.05 26.14
N ARG A 475 -36.16 -8.12 26.35
CA ARG A 475 -36.00 -6.72 25.95
C ARG A 475 -34.91 -5.98 26.72
N GLU A 476 -34.80 -6.23 28.03
CA GLU A 476 -33.72 -5.67 28.84
C GLU A 476 -32.33 -6.14 28.36
N LYS A 477 -32.18 -7.44 28.11
CA LYS A 477 -30.91 -8.02 27.65
C LYS A 477 -30.59 -7.66 26.20
N TRP A 478 -31.60 -7.43 25.35
CA TRP A 478 -31.40 -6.95 23.99
C TRP A 478 -30.69 -5.59 23.97
N SER A 479 -31.03 -4.67 24.85
CA SER A 479 -30.36 -3.36 24.94
C SER A 479 -28.86 -3.45 25.24
N GLN A 480 -28.39 -4.55 25.84
CA GLN A 480 -26.98 -4.81 26.17
C GLN A 480 -26.21 -5.50 25.04
N LEU A 481 -26.91 -6.10 24.07
CA LEU A 481 -26.31 -6.85 22.95
C LEU A 481 -25.42 -5.98 22.03
N PRO A 482 -25.77 -4.73 21.65
CA PRO A 482 -24.95 -3.87 20.80
C PRO A 482 -23.56 -3.60 21.40
N SER A 483 -23.42 -3.54 22.72
CA SER A 483 -22.13 -3.31 23.40
C SER A 483 -21.16 -4.47 23.25
N ARG A 484 -21.64 -5.70 23.05
CA ARG A 484 -20.80 -6.89 22.81
C ARG A 484 -20.19 -6.90 21.40
N PHE A 485 -20.82 -6.20 20.46
CA PHE A 485 -20.36 -6.08 19.06
C PHE A 485 -19.72 -4.73 18.77
N ALA A 486 -19.08 -4.10 19.75
CA ALA A 486 -18.38 -2.81 19.60
C ALA A 486 -17.28 -2.83 18.53
N SER A 487 -16.69 -3.99 18.23
CA SER A 487 -15.73 -4.19 17.14
C SER A 487 -16.35 -4.06 15.74
N GLN A 488 -17.69 -4.15 15.63
CA GLN A 488 -18.44 -4.05 14.38
C GLN A 488 -19.45 -2.90 14.45
N PRO A 489 -19.05 -1.63 14.27
CA PRO A 489 -19.87 -0.46 14.55
C PRO A 489 -21.17 -0.38 13.72
N ARG A 490 -21.16 -0.92 12.49
CA ARG A 490 -22.36 -1.00 11.64
C ARG A 490 -23.42 -1.96 12.19
N LEU A 491 -23.00 -3.12 12.70
CA LEU A 491 -23.89 -4.11 13.32
C LEU A 491 -24.42 -3.59 14.66
N ALA A 492 -23.55 -3.04 15.51
CA ALA A 492 -23.94 -2.48 16.80
C ALA A 492 -24.98 -1.34 16.64
N SER A 493 -24.80 -0.46 15.65
CA SER A 493 -25.76 0.61 15.34
C SER A 493 -27.09 0.08 14.80
N ALA A 494 -27.09 -1.00 14.00
CA ALA A 494 -28.31 -1.63 13.51
C ALA A 494 -29.11 -2.29 14.64
N LEU A 495 -28.43 -3.04 15.52
CA LEU A 495 -29.05 -3.70 16.67
C LEU A 495 -29.60 -2.69 17.69
N ALA A 496 -28.92 -1.56 17.90
CA ALA A 496 -29.38 -0.50 18.81
C ALA A 496 -30.67 0.21 18.34
N LYS A 497 -30.91 0.21 17.01
CA LYS A 497 -32.10 0.85 16.40
C LYS A 497 -33.21 -0.15 16.08
N SER A 498 -32.97 -1.44 16.22
CA SER A 498 -33.94 -2.49 15.87
C SER A 498 -35.11 -2.54 16.88
N ALA A 499 -36.33 -2.59 16.39
CA ALA A 499 -37.49 -2.97 17.16
C ALA A 499 -37.52 -4.49 17.35
N VAL A 500 -37.85 -4.94 18.55
CA VAL A 500 -37.88 -6.36 18.92
C VAL A 500 -39.30 -6.81 19.24
N THR A 501 -39.75 -7.85 18.55
CA THR A 501 -40.98 -8.56 18.81
C THR A 501 -40.69 -9.96 19.27
N VAL A 502 -41.37 -10.44 20.31
CA VAL A 502 -41.20 -11.78 20.88
C VAL A 502 -42.42 -12.61 20.61
N SER A 503 -42.29 -13.75 19.98
CA SER A 503 -43.35 -14.74 19.73
C SER A 503 -43.04 -16.07 20.39
N ASP A 504 -44.09 -16.75 20.87
CA ASP A 504 -43.97 -18.05 21.54
C ASP A 504 -44.11 -19.19 20.52
N GLU A 505 -43.05 -19.99 20.37
CA GLU A 505 -43.09 -21.26 19.63
C GLU A 505 -43.09 -22.44 20.62
N PRO A 506 -43.58 -23.63 20.20
CA PRO A 506 -43.60 -24.81 21.07
C PRO A 506 -42.21 -25.17 21.56
N GLY A 507 -41.92 -24.90 22.87
CA GLY A 507 -40.66 -25.22 23.51
C GLY A 507 -39.52 -24.22 23.28
N ARG A 508 -39.75 -23.08 22.57
CA ARG A 508 -38.76 -22.05 22.31
C ARG A 508 -39.42 -20.66 22.21
N LYS A 509 -38.60 -19.60 22.40
CA LYS A 509 -39.04 -18.23 22.09
C LYS A 509 -38.33 -17.74 20.83
N LEU A 510 -39.12 -17.23 19.87
CA LEU A 510 -38.62 -16.59 18.67
C LEU A 510 -38.56 -15.07 18.91
N VAL A 511 -37.39 -14.48 18.74
CA VAL A 511 -37.16 -13.05 18.86
C VAL A 511 -36.92 -12.48 17.47
N GLU A 512 -37.90 -11.80 16.94
CA GLU A 512 -37.80 -11.10 15.67
C GLU A 512 -37.26 -9.69 15.89
N PHE A 513 -36.26 -9.29 15.13
CA PHE A 513 -35.70 -7.95 15.18
C PHE A 513 -35.68 -7.28 13.80
N SER A 514 -36.03 -6.00 13.78
CA SER A 514 -36.19 -5.25 12.53
C SER A 514 -34.85 -4.79 11.95
N VAL A 515 -34.70 -4.91 10.62
CA VAL A 515 -33.54 -4.40 9.86
C VAL A 515 -33.99 -3.47 8.73
N THR A 516 -33.12 -2.57 8.29
CA THR A 516 -33.48 -1.47 7.38
C THR A 516 -33.66 -1.88 5.93
N ASN A 517 -32.98 -2.95 5.46
CA ASN A 517 -33.08 -3.40 4.08
C ASN A 517 -32.82 -4.91 3.93
N GLU A 518 -33.21 -5.44 2.77
CA GLU A 518 -33.12 -6.87 2.46
C GLU A 518 -31.66 -7.37 2.34
N ALA A 519 -30.75 -6.53 1.86
CA ALA A 519 -29.33 -6.87 1.78
C ALA A 519 -28.71 -7.03 3.19
N GLN A 520 -29.13 -6.21 4.16
CA GLN A 520 -28.69 -6.32 5.55
C GLN A 520 -29.27 -7.57 6.21
N LYS A 521 -30.52 -7.91 5.94
CA LYS A 521 -31.15 -9.16 6.39
C LYS A 521 -30.35 -10.36 5.91
N LYS A 522 -30.09 -10.47 4.62
CA LYS A 522 -29.36 -11.58 4.01
C LYS A 522 -27.92 -11.69 4.56
N TRP A 523 -27.24 -10.57 4.74
CA TRP A 523 -25.89 -10.55 5.33
C TRP A 523 -25.88 -11.04 6.78
N ILE A 524 -26.88 -10.66 7.59
CA ILE A 524 -27.01 -11.11 8.98
C ILE A 524 -27.30 -12.62 9.01
N GLU A 525 -28.25 -13.11 8.20
CA GLU A 525 -28.61 -14.53 8.13
C GLU A 525 -27.42 -15.42 7.73
N GLU A 526 -26.63 -15.00 6.73
CA GLU A 526 -25.54 -15.83 6.21
C GLU A 526 -24.28 -15.81 7.08
N LYS A 527 -23.94 -14.66 7.70
CA LYS A 527 -22.61 -14.47 8.31
C LYS A 527 -22.61 -14.27 9.81
N VAL A 528 -23.68 -13.73 10.41
CA VAL A 528 -23.64 -13.20 11.78
C VAL A 528 -24.68 -13.79 12.70
N LEU A 529 -25.75 -14.36 12.16
CA LEU A 529 -26.91 -14.82 12.95
C LEU A 529 -26.52 -15.83 14.03
N ARG A 530 -25.67 -16.79 13.72
CA ARG A 530 -25.20 -17.83 14.67
C ARG A 530 -24.40 -17.25 15.83
N ASP A 531 -23.59 -16.26 15.56
CA ASP A 531 -22.79 -15.59 16.62
C ASP A 531 -23.68 -14.69 17.48
N LEU A 532 -24.67 -14.01 16.87
CA LEU A 532 -25.68 -13.24 17.60
C LEU A 532 -26.51 -14.14 18.52
N GLU A 533 -26.99 -15.27 18.03
CA GLU A 533 -27.76 -16.24 18.83
C GLU A 533 -26.92 -16.76 20.00
N ARG A 534 -25.65 -17.11 19.75
CA ARG A 534 -24.76 -17.63 20.79
C ARG A 534 -24.52 -16.60 21.89
N GLU A 535 -24.18 -15.36 21.54
CA GLU A 535 -23.93 -14.28 22.49
C GLU A 535 -25.23 -13.90 23.25
N PHE A 536 -26.36 -13.87 22.59
CA PHE A 536 -27.63 -13.57 23.20
C PHE A 536 -28.11 -14.67 24.15
N CYS A 537 -27.97 -15.95 23.77
CA CYS A 537 -28.23 -17.10 24.65
C CYS A 537 -27.30 -17.10 25.87
N THR A 538 -26.06 -16.63 25.73
CA THR A 538 -25.11 -16.50 26.85
C THR A 538 -25.54 -15.39 27.81
N LEU A 539 -26.05 -14.24 27.30
CA LEU A 539 -26.54 -13.11 28.11
C LEU A 539 -27.78 -13.47 28.92
N ILE A 540 -28.66 -14.32 28.39
CA ILE A 540 -29.90 -14.75 29.06
C ILE A 540 -29.69 -16.06 29.86
N SER A 541 -28.56 -16.75 29.66
CA SER A 541 -28.26 -18.07 30.22
C SER A 541 -29.32 -19.13 29.87
N ASN A 542 -29.96 -19.00 28.70
CA ASN A 542 -31.01 -19.90 28.21
C ASN A 542 -30.79 -20.22 26.71
N ARG A 543 -30.87 -21.49 26.34
CA ARG A 543 -30.68 -21.98 24.96
C ARG A 543 -31.97 -22.13 24.15
N ALA A 544 -33.13 -21.84 24.75
CA ALA A 544 -34.43 -21.98 24.10
C ALA A 544 -34.87 -20.68 23.39
N ILE A 545 -33.91 -19.91 22.82
CA ILE A 545 -34.18 -18.66 22.09
C ILE A 545 -33.65 -18.79 20.68
N ARG A 546 -34.41 -18.30 19.71
CA ARG A 546 -34.01 -18.18 18.31
C ARG A 546 -34.16 -16.73 17.86
N LEU A 547 -33.24 -16.25 17.01
CA LEU A 547 -33.28 -14.91 16.45
C LEU A 547 -33.72 -14.98 14.98
N ALA A 548 -34.60 -14.06 14.56
CA ALA A 548 -35.01 -13.92 13.17
C ALA A 548 -34.98 -12.43 12.74
N PRO A 549 -34.19 -12.05 11.73
CA PRO A 549 -34.24 -10.70 11.19
C PRO A 549 -35.47 -10.50 10.30
N SER A 550 -36.26 -9.45 10.53
CA SER A 550 -37.38 -9.02 9.70
C SER A 550 -37.08 -7.68 9.04
N VAL A 551 -37.53 -7.47 7.79
CA VAL A 551 -37.36 -6.19 7.09
C VAL A 551 -38.53 -5.27 7.44
N ILE A 552 -38.25 -4.01 7.79
CA ILE A 552 -39.27 -3.00 8.04
C ILE A 552 -40.05 -2.78 6.72
N PRO A 553 -41.40 -2.91 6.71
CA PRO A 553 -42.20 -2.58 5.53
C PRO A 553 -41.95 -1.14 5.08
N GLU A 554 -42.01 -0.87 3.78
CA GLU A 554 -41.72 0.45 3.19
C GLU A 554 -42.63 1.57 3.75
N GLU A 555 -43.84 1.25 4.19
CA GLU A 555 -44.77 2.18 4.79
C GLU A 555 -44.35 2.74 6.17
N GLN A 556 -43.35 2.14 6.82
CA GLN A 556 -42.83 2.57 8.14
C GLN A 556 -41.39 3.11 8.10
N LYS A 557 -40.83 3.26 6.92
CA LYS A 557 -39.48 3.91 6.80
C LYS A 557 -39.69 5.41 6.99
N GLU A 558 -39.15 5.97 8.07
CA GLU A 558 -38.93 7.42 8.17
C GLU A 558 -38.06 7.83 6.97
N ASP A 559 -38.53 8.81 6.20
CA ASP A 559 -37.83 9.41 5.06
C ASP A 559 -36.53 10.08 5.56
N VAL A 560 -35.46 9.34 5.71
CA VAL A 560 -34.15 9.88 6.09
C VAL A 560 -33.53 10.51 4.85
N LYS A 561 -33.70 11.82 4.73
CA LYS A 561 -33.12 12.62 3.65
C LYS A 561 -31.60 12.63 3.77
N TYR A 562 -30.91 12.13 2.74
CA TYR A 562 -29.44 11.99 2.75
C TYR A 562 -28.74 13.18 2.09
N MET A 563 -29.37 13.81 1.09
CA MET A 563 -28.79 14.93 0.35
C MET A 563 -28.82 16.24 1.15
N PRO A 564 -27.78 17.07 1.07
CA PRO A 564 -27.73 18.36 1.78
C PRO A 564 -28.91 19.28 1.41
N ALA A 565 -29.32 19.29 0.15
CA ALA A 565 -30.47 20.08 -0.33
C ALA A 565 -31.79 19.63 0.30
N GLU A 566 -32.08 18.34 0.37
CA GLU A 566 -33.29 17.77 0.98
C GLU A 566 -33.35 18.04 2.49
N LYS A 567 -32.20 18.02 3.18
CA LYS A 567 -32.08 18.37 4.60
C LYS A 567 -32.36 19.84 4.85
N ALA A 568 -31.89 20.71 3.95
CA ALA A 568 -32.14 22.14 4.04
C ALA A 568 -33.62 22.47 3.79
N GLU A 569 -34.28 21.86 2.81
CA GLU A 569 -35.71 21.99 2.56
C GLU A 569 -36.57 21.54 3.76
N ASP A 570 -36.16 20.43 4.40
CA ASP A 570 -36.86 19.93 5.60
C ASP A 570 -36.69 20.87 6.79
N LEU A 571 -35.52 21.46 7.00
CA LEU A 571 -35.25 22.45 8.03
C LEU A 571 -36.04 23.75 7.78
N ILE A 572 -36.11 24.23 6.52
CA ILE A 572 -36.88 25.38 6.11
C ILE A 572 -38.40 25.13 6.30
N GLY A 573 -38.83 23.89 6.05
CA GLY A 573 -40.22 23.48 6.24
C GLY A 573 -40.69 23.41 7.71
N ARG A 574 -39.77 22.99 8.60
CA ARG A 574 -40.07 22.76 10.02
C ARG A 574 -39.87 23.98 10.92
N ASN A 575 -39.08 24.98 10.48
CA ASN A 575 -38.73 26.11 11.31
C ASN A 575 -38.95 27.44 10.57
N GLU A 576 -39.91 28.24 11.08
CA GLU A 576 -40.32 29.52 10.48
C GLU A 576 -39.18 30.57 10.55
N GLU A 577 -38.34 30.54 11.59
CA GLU A 577 -37.21 31.44 11.73
C GLU A 577 -36.11 31.12 10.69
N VAL A 578 -35.87 29.85 10.37
CA VAL A 578 -34.94 29.44 9.32
C VAL A 578 -35.43 29.87 7.94
N ARG A 579 -36.73 29.78 7.69
CA ARG A 579 -37.34 30.27 6.44
C ARG A 579 -37.15 31.78 6.27
N ASN A 580 -37.37 32.56 7.32
CA ASN A 580 -37.17 34.01 7.29
C ASN A 580 -35.70 34.38 7.06
N LEU A 581 -34.80 33.66 7.70
CA LEU A 581 -33.34 33.86 7.55
C LEU A 581 -32.85 33.55 6.11
N VAL A 582 -33.39 32.52 5.47
CA VAL A 582 -33.09 32.17 4.07
C VAL A 582 -33.59 33.24 3.10
N VAL A 583 -34.79 33.82 3.37
CA VAL A 583 -35.35 34.90 2.56
C VAL A 583 -34.59 36.21 2.76
N ASP A 584 -34.28 36.57 4.01
CA ASP A 584 -33.59 37.82 4.35
C ASP A 584 -32.15 37.88 3.84
N LEU A 585 -31.47 36.75 3.82
CA LEU A 585 -30.08 36.63 3.38
C LEU A 585 -29.93 36.11 1.94
N SER A 586 -31.04 35.84 1.23
CA SER A 586 -31.04 35.28 -0.14
C SER A 586 -30.10 34.07 -0.29
N LEU A 587 -30.15 33.13 0.69
CA LEU A 587 -29.28 31.97 0.70
C LEU A 587 -29.77 30.93 -0.31
N ASP A 588 -28.84 30.44 -1.15
CA ASP A 588 -29.07 29.36 -2.08
C ASP A 588 -28.35 28.10 -1.59
N VAL A 589 -29.07 26.98 -1.48
CA VAL A 589 -28.51 25.71 -1.02
C VAL A 589 -28.02 24.94 -2.22
N LYS A 590 -26.72 24.85 -2.35
CA LYS A 590 -26.05 24.07 -3.42
C LYS A 590 -25.77 22.64 -2.97
#